data_e6f11c6bca66a0e769b8fe30c4ce848f
#
_entry.id   e6f11c6bca66a0e769b8fe30c4ce848f
#
_cell.length_a   1.000
_cell.length_b   1.000
_cell.length_c   1.000
_cell.angle_alpha   90.00
_cell.angle_beta   90.00
_cell.angle_gamma   90.00
#
_symmetry.space_group_name_H-M   'P 1'
#
loop_
_entity.id
_entity.type
_entity.pdbx_description
1 polymer ?
#
loop_
_entity_poly.entity_id
_entity_poly.type
_entity_poly.pdbx_seq_one_letter_code
_entity_poly.pdbx_strand_id
1 'polypeptide(L)'
;HKLTDQENDDLKEIHAENTVAKAEREKLSRLLKHKVRDDRSQCLSCKHELAWYDLIPVVSWISLGGKCRYCRAKIGWTEILLEIGMAALFAVSVWWWSAFDVIGIAQLVLWLISLVLLAILFVYDARWFLLPDKINWAFIAVGAIFAGLELYQSVDIVA
;
A
#
# COMPACT_ATOMS: atom_id res chain seq x y z
N HIS A 1 14.17 0.72 54.24
CA HIS A 1 12.76 0.33 54.37
C HIS A 1 12.70 -1.14 53.92
N LYS A 2 12.46 -2.08 54.86
CA LYS A 2 12.19 -3.48 54.46
C LYS A 2 10.73 -3.55 54.03
N LEU A 3 10.52 -4.01 52.81
CA LEU A 3 9.16 -4.31 52.29
C LEU A 3 8.48 -5.32 53.22
N THR A 4 7.20 -5.18 53.45
CA THR A 4 6.42 -6.17 54.18
C THR A 4 6.33 -7.46 53.37
N ASP A 5 6.11 -8.59 54.03
CA ASP A 5 6.04 -9.91 53.35
C ASP A 5 4.93 -9.90 52.30
N GLN A 6 3.86 -9.17 52.54
CA GLN A 6 2.71 -9.02 51.62
C GLN A 6 3.09 -8.22 50.34
N GLU A 7 3.84 -7.11 50.49
CA GLU A 7 4.35 -6.33 49.34
C GLU A 7 5.34 -7.14 48.49
N ASN A 8 6.14 -8.02 49.11
CA ASN A 8 7.04 -8.91 48.39
C ASN A 8 6.26 -9.99 47.55
N ASP A 9 5.17 -10.50 48.07
CA ASP A 9 4.36 -11.50 47.37
C ASP A 9 3.56 -10.86 46.22
N ASP A 10 3.03 -9.66 46.40
CA ASP A 10 2.38 -8.89 45.35
C ASP A 10 3.36 -8.56 44.20
N LEU A 11 4.58 -8.19 44.51
CA LEU A 11 5.63 -7.92 43.52
C LEU A 11 6.02 -9.19 42.74
N LYS A 12 6.06 -10.37 43.36
CA LYS A 12 6.33 -11.64 42.69
C LYS A 12 5.19 -12.00 41.72
N GLU A 13 3.96 -11.77 42.12
CA GLU A 13 2.78 -12.03 41.29
C GLU A 13 2.76 -11.13 40.04
N ILE A 14 3.01 -9.83 40.19
CA ILE A 14 3.14 -8.87 39.09
C ILE A 14 4.30 -9.26 38.15
N HIS A 15 5.46 -9.68 38.71
CA HIS A 15 6.58 -10.14 37.90
C HIS A 15 6.26 -11.43 37.13
N ALA A 16 5.54 -12.37 37.72
CA ALA A 16 5.11 -13.59 37.05
C ALA A 16 4.14 -13.29 35.90
N GLU A 17 3.16 -12.43 36.13
CA GLU A 17 2.18 -12.01 35.10
C GLU A 17 2.87 -11.28 33.93
N ASN A 18 3.79 -10.36 34.22
CA ASN A 18 4.57 -9.66 33.19
C ASN A 18 5.46 -10.61 32.37
N THR A 19 6.04 -11.65 32.98
CA THR A 19 6.85 -12.64 32.26
C THR A 19 6.00 -13.52 31.34
N VAL A 20 4.80 -13.91 31.76
CA VAL A 20 3.84 -14.65 30.93
C VAL A 20 3.38 -13.80 29.75
N ALA A 21 2.98 -12.56 30.00
CA ALA A 21 2.54 -11.63 28.94
C ALA A 21 3.67 -11.35 27.91
N LYS A 22 4.91 -11.24 28.37
CA LYS A 22 6.08 -11.08 27.49
C LYS A 22 6.33 -12.33 26.63
N ALA A 23 6.23 -13.52 27.21
CA ALA A 23 6.39 -14.79 26.49
C ALA A 23 5.29 -14.99 25.42
N GLU A 24 4.04 -14.63 25.73
CA GLU A 24 2.93 -14.66 24.75
C GLU A 24 3.14 -13.68 23.59
N ARG A 25 3.55 -12.44 23.88
CA ARG A 25 3.89 -11.45 22.85
C ARG A 25 5.03 -11.92 21.94
N GLU A 26 6.05 -12.52 22.52
CA GLU A 26 7.17 -13.06 21.74
C GLU A 26 6.74 -14.24 20.87
N LYS A 27 5.92 -15.15 21.39
CA LYS A 27 5.33 -16.26 20.63
C LYS A 27 4.47 -15.74 19.48
N LEU A 28 3.61 -14.76 19.74
CA LEU A 28 2.76 -14.13 18.72
C LEU A 28 3.61 -13.43 17.65
N SER A 29 4.65 -12.70 18.05
CA SER A 29 5.54 -12.01 17.10
C SER A 29 6.32 -12.99 16.21
N ARG A 30 6.74 -14.15 16.76
CA ARG A 30 7.39 -15.22 15.97
C ARG A 30 6.41 -15.84 14.97
N LEU A 31 5.16 -16.10 15.38
CA LEU A 31 4.11 -16.65 14.51
C LEU A 31 3.76 -15.67 13.39
N LEU A 32 3.61 -14.38 13.70
CA LEU A 32 3.36 -13.34 12.70
C LEU A 32 4.53 -13.19 11.73
N LYS A 33 5.77 -13.19 12.24
CA LYS A 33 6.98 -13.08 11.41
C LYS A 33 7.14 -14.30 10.49
N HIS A 34 6.82 -15.49 10.96
CA HIS A 34 6.82 -16.70 10.14
C HIS A 34 5.75 -16.62 9.06
N LYS A 35 4.53 -16.22 9.41
CA LYS A 35 3.41 -16.08 8.48
C LYS A 35 3.71 -15.04 7.38
N VAL A 36 4.24 -13.87 7.74
CA VAL A 36 4.58 -12.80 6.77
C VAL A 36 5.72 -13.22 5.83
N ARG A 37 6.65 -14.06 6.29
CA ARG A 37 7.80 -14.52 5.48
C ARG A 37 7.44 -15.63 4.51
N ASP A 38 6.36 -16.36 4.77
CA ASP A 38 5.89 -17.51 3.98
C ASP A 38 4.67 -17.15 3.10
N ASP A 39 4.21 -15.89 3.15
CA ASP A 39 3.08 -15.39 2.36
C ASP A 39 3.52 -15.12 0.90
N ARG A 40 3.65 -16.19 0.14
CA ARG A 40 3.75 -16.12 -1.31
C ARG A 40 2.38 -15.86 -1.93
N SER A 41 2.38 -15.11 -3.01
CA SER A 41 1.15 -14.90 -3.78
C SER A 41 0.56 -16.23 -4.24
N GLN A 42 -0.68 -16.48 -3.85
CA GLN A 42 -1.39 -17.75 -4.10
C GLN A 42 -2.69 -17.49 -4.84
N CYS A 43 -3.09 -18.45 -5.65
CA CYS A 43 -4.41 -18.43 -6.27
C CYS A 43 -5.51 -18.53 -5.18
N LEU A 44 -6.48 -17.63 -5.20
CA LEU A 44 -7.57 -17.60 -4.22
C LEU A 44 -8.44 -18.88 -4.24
N SER A 45 -8.53 -19.57 -5.39
CA SER A 45 -9.36 -20.75 -5.56
C SER A 45 -8.64 -22.04 -5.21
N CYS A 46 -7.43 -22.28 -5.72
CA CYS A 46 -6.71 -23.54 -5.51
C CYS A 46 -5.57 -23.45 -4.50
N LYS A 47 -5.27 -22.26 -3.96
CA LYS A 47 -4.18 -21.99 -3.02
C LYS A 47 -2.77 -22.39 -3.52
N HIS A 48 -2.64 -22.63 -4.83
CA HIS A 48 -1.33 -22.90 -5.44
C HIS A 48 -0.50 -21.62 -5.46
N GLU A 49 0.79 -21.74 -5.11
CA GLU A 49 1.73 -20.62 -5.16
C GLU A 49 1.97 -20.18 -6.61
N LEU A 50 1.91 -18.89 -6.85
CA LEU A 50 2.13 -18.32 -8.18
C LEU A 50 3.63 -18.14 -8.42
N ALA A 51 4.08 -18.50 -9.61
CA ALA A 51 5.45 -18.25 -10.04
C ALA A 51 5.63 -16.76 -10.38
N TRP A 52 6.85 -16.25 -10.35
CA TRP A 52 7.13 -14.83 -10.59
C TRP A 52 6.60 -14.32 -11.95
N TYR A 53 6.59 -15.18 -12.98
CA TYR A 53 6.04 -14.84 -14.31
C TYR A 53 4.50 -14.80 -14.33
N ASP A 54 3.82 -15.47 -13.39
CA ASP A 54 2.38 -15.37 -13.20
C ASP A 54 2.01 -14.08 -12.46
N LEU A 55 2.99 -13.42 -11.83
CA LEU A 55 2.83 -12.14 -11.14
C LEU A 55 3.00 -10.92 -12.05
N ILE A 56 3.32 -11.11 -13.34
CA ILE A 56 3.24 -10.03 -14.34
C ILE A 56 1.79 -10.01 -14.85
N PRO A 57 0.90 -9.13 -14.34
CA PRO A 57 -0.52 -9.38 -14.41
C PRO A 57 -1.06 -9.31 -15.83
N VAL A 58 -0.69 -8.28 -16.60
CA VAL A 58 -1.16 -8.10 -17.99
C VAL A 58 -0.68 -9.25 -18.87
N VAL A 59 0.62 -9.60 -18.80
CA VAL A 59 1.20 -10.65 -19.65
C VAL A 59 0.64 -12.02 -19.30
N SER A 60 0.58 -12.33 -18.01
CA SER A 60 0.02 -13.59 -17.51
C SER A 60 -1.47 -13.71 -17.85
N TRP A 61 -2.23 -12.65 -17.66
CA TRP A 61 -3.67 -12.63 -17.94
C TRP A 61 -3.96 -12.86 -19.42
N ILE A 62 -3.27 -12.17 -20.33
CA ILE A 62 -3.44 -12.33 -21.78
C ILE A 62 -3.04 -13.76 -22.19
N SER A 63 -1.90 -14.26 -21.73
CA SER A 63 -1.40 -15.59 -22.12
C SER A 63 -2.29 -16.74 -21.62
N LEU A 64 -2.97 -16.55 -20.48
CA LEU A 64 -3.84 -17.56 -19.87
C LEU A 64 -5.34 -17.31 -20.15
N GLY A 65 -5.67 -16.27 -20.91
CA GLY A 65 -7.06 -15.93 -21.21
C GLY A 65 -7.88 -15.59 -19.97
N GLY A 66 -7.30 -14.89 -18.99
CA GLY A 66 -7.98 -14.50 -17.75
C GLY A 66 -8.29 -15.65 -16.80
N LYS A 67 -7.51 -16.72 -16.84
CA LYS A 67 -7.73 -17.92 -16.01
C LYS A 67 -6.46 -18.32 -15.28
N CYS A 68 -6.62 -18.89 -14.09
CA CYS A 68 -5.50 -19.47 -13.36
C CYS A 68 -4.84 -20.61 -14.17
N ARG A 69 -3.52 -20.65 -14.22
CA ARG A 69 -2.75 -21.69 -14.92
C ARG A 69 -3.05 -23.10 -14.41
N TYR A 70 -3.30 -23.23 -13.11
CA TYR A 70 -3.43 -24.54 -12.44
C TYR A 70 -4.87 -25.03 -12.34
N CYS A 71 -5.80 -24.20 -11.88
CA CYS A 71 -7.20 -24.62 -11.65
C CYS A 71 -8.20 -24.06 -12.67
N ARG A 72 -7.74 -23.22 -13.61
CA ARG A 72 -8.59 -22.57 -14.61
C ARG A 72 -9.69 -21.67 -14.04
N ALA A 73 -9.66 -21.34 -12.74
CA ALA A 73 -10.57 -20.35 -12.15
C ALA A 73 -10.39 -18.99 -12.83
N LYS A 74 -11.49 -18.28 -13.06
CA LYS A 74 -11.47 -16.96 -13.70
C LYS A 74 -10.80 -15.94 -12.78
N ILE A 75 -9.89 -15.16 -13.35
CA ILE A 75 -9.26 -14.00 -12.70
C ILE A 75 -10.09 -12.76 -13.09
N GLY A 76 -10.40 -11.91 -12.13
CA GLY A 76 -11.22 -10.71 -12.34
C GLY A 76 -10.60 -9.75 -13.37
N TRP A 77 -11.46 -9.00 -14.04
CA TRP A 77 -11.07 -7.96 -15.00
C TRP A 77 -10.64 -6.66 -14.30
N THR A 78 -11.07 -6.46 -13.06
CA THR A 78 -10.87 -5.20 -12.32
C THR A 78 -9.41 -4.87 -12.11
N GLU A 79 -8.59 -5.86 -11.72
CA GLU A 79 -7.16 -5.68 -11.51
C GLU A 79 -6.44 -5.25 -12.80
N ILE A 80 -6.76 -5.92 -13.92
CA ILE A 80 -6.17 -5.63 -15.23
C ILE A 80 -6.58 -4.26 -15.75
N LEU A 81 -7.86 -3.91 -15.60
CA LEU A 81 -8.35 -2.59 -16.02
C LEU A 81 -7.67 -1.47 -15.23
N LEU A 82 -7.44 -1.66 -13.92
CA LEU A 82 -6.71 -0.70 -13.11
C LEU A 82 -5.26 -0.56 -13.56
N GLU A 83 -4.56 -1.65 -13.82
CA GLU A 83 -3.16 -1.61 -14.28
C GLU A 83 -3.03 -0.95 -15.64
N ILE A 84 -3.82 -1.37 -16.63
CA ILE A 84 -3.80 -0.76 -17.97
C ILE A 84 -4.20 0.71 -17.88
N GLY A 85 -5.23 1.02 -17.10
CA GLY A 85 -5.71 2.38 -16.89
C GLY A 85 -4.63 3.27 -16.27
N MET A 86 -3.97 2.80 -15.22
CA MET A 86 -2.87 3.54 -14.58
C MET A 86 -1.67 3.69 -15.51
N ALA A 87 -1.28 2.64 -16.24
CA ALA A 87 -0.20 2.71 -17.21
C ALA A 87 -0.49 3.72 -18.33
N ALA A 88 -1.72 3.72 -18.84
CA ALA A 88 -2.16 4.69 -19.84
C ALA A 88 -2.16 6.13 -19.29
N LEU A 89 -2.69 6.35 -18.09
CA LEU A 89 -2.68 7.66 -17.43
C LEU A 89 -1.25 8.17 -17.21
N PHE A 90 -0.33 7.31 -16.80
CA PHE A 90 1.07 7.68 -16.62
C PHE A 90 1.73 8.03 -17.96
N ALA A 91 1.51 7.21 -19.00
CA ALA A 91 2.05 7.46 -20.32
C ALA A 91 1.53 8.78 -20.91
N VAL A 92 0.23 9.02 -20.82
CA VAL A 92 -0.40 10.28 -21.27
C VAL A 92 0.11 11.47 -20.45
N SER A 93 0.27 11.33 -19.13
CA SER A 93 0.80 12.40 -18.28
C SER A 93 2.21 12.79 -18.68
N VAL A 94 3.11 11.81 -18.90
CA VAL A 94 4.48 12.08 -19.35
C VAL A 94 4.52 12.64 -20.77
N TRP A 95 3.66 12.15 -21.66
CA TRP A 95 3.57 12.65 -23.03
C TRP A 95 3.13 14.11 -23.09
N TRP A 96 2.16 14.48 -22.24
CA TRP A 96 1.61 15.85 -22.23
C TRP A 96 2.47 16.83 -21.45
N TRP A 97 3.40 16.33 -20.61
CA TRP A 97 4.21 17.18 -19.76
C TRP A 97 5.26 17.93 -20.57
N SER A 98 5.21 19.26 -20.49
CA SER A 98 6.09 20.13 -21.30
C SER A 98 7.29 20.68 -20.51
N ALA A 99 7.24 20.69 -19.17
CA ALA A 99 8.27 21.28 -18.32
C ALA A 99 9.20 20.19 -17.77
N PHE A 100 10.44 20.16 -18.25
CA PHE A 100 11.48 19.22 -17.82
C PHE A 100 12.62 19.89 -17.04
N ASP A 101 12.38 21.08 -16.51
CA ASP A 101 13.25 21.70 -15.51
C ASP A 101 13.06 21.04 -14.14
N VAL A 102 13.90 21.40 -13.15
CA VAL A 102 13.89 20.74 -11.82
C VAL A 102 12.52 20.84 -11.13
N ILE A 103 11.86 22.00 -11.24
CA ILE A 103 10.55 22.22 -10.62
C ILE A 103 9.48 21.45 -11.39
N GLY A 104 9.52 21.48 -12.72
CA GLY A 104 8.57 20.75 -13.56
C GLY A 104 8.65 19.22 -13.37
N ILE A 105 9.85 18.67 -13.18
CA ILE A 105 10.02 17.26 -12.81
C ILE A 105 9.43 16.98 -11.43
N ALA A 106 9.66 17.86 -10.43
CA ALA A 106 9.05 17.71 -9.11
C ALA A 106 7.52 17.74 -9.18
N GLN A 107 6.95 18.63 -9.96
CA GLN A 107 5.52 18.70 -10.21
C GLN A 107 4.99 17.43 -10.90
N LEU A 108 5.70 16.91 -11.91
CA LEU A 108 5.33 15.64 -12.57
C LEU A 108 5.29 14.49 -11.56
N VAL A 109 6.30 14.37 -10.70
CA VAL A 109 6.34 13.33 -9.67
C VAL A 109 5.17 13.46 -8.70
N LEU A 110 4.88 14.67 -8.22
CA LEU A 110 3.74 14.92 -7.34
C LEU A 110 2.40 14.60 -8.03
N TRP A 111 2.28 14.94 -9.31
CA TRP A 111 1.13 14.58 -10.13
C TRP A 111 0.93 13.06 -10.24
N LEU A 112 1.99 12.31 -10.56
CA LEU A 112 1.93 10.84 -10.63
C LEU A 112 1.59 10.20 -9.28
N ILE A 113 2.14 10.73 -8.17
CA ILE A 113 1.76 10.31 -6.81
C ILE A 113 0.27 10.58 -6.55
N SER A 114 -0.24 11.75 -6.96
CA SER A 114 -1.66 12.10 -6.82
C SER A 114 -2.57 11.12 -7.58
N LEU A 115 -2.18 10.71 -8.79
CA LEU A 115 -2.91 9.71 -9.56
C LEU A 115 -2.98 8.36 -8.85
N VAL A 116 -1.88 7.90 -8.24
CA VAL A 116 -1.87 6.65 -7.45
C VAL A 116 -2.79 6.77 -6.23
N LEU A 117 -2.69 7.85 -5.47
CA LEU A 117 -3.55 8.07 -4.30
C LEU A 117 -5.03 8.14 -4.68
N LEU A 118 -5.34 8.82 -5.79
CA LEU A 118 -6.70 8.89 -6.32
C LEU A 118 -7.22 7.51 -6.76
N ALA A 119 -6.39 6.70 -7.41
CA ALA A 119 -6.76 5.34 -7.80
C ALA A 119 -7.04 4.47 -6.58
N ILE A 120 -6.24 4.58 -5.51
CA ILE A 120 -6.46 3.86 -4.25
C ILE A 120 -7.79 4.31 -3.63
N LEU A 121 -8.05 5.62 -3.53
CA LEU A 121 -9.30 6.16 -2.99
C LEU A 121 -10.50 5.67 -3.81
N PHE A 122 -10.41 5.71 -5.14
CA PHE A 122 -11.46 5.22 -6.03
C PHE A 122 -11.76 3.73 -5.83
N VAL A 123 -10.73 2.89 -5.71
CA VAL A 123 -10.92 1.44 -5.49
C VAL A 123 -11.54 1.16 -4.13
N TYR A 124 -11.12 1.89 -3.09
CA TYR A 124 -11.71 1.76 -1.74
C TYR A 124 -13.17 2.19 -1.73
N ASP A 125 -13.50 3.32 -2.34
CA ASP A 125 -14.87 3.80 -2.44
C ASP A 125 -15.75 2.81 -3.23
N ALA A 126 -15.28 2.34 -4.38
CA ALA A 126 -16.01 1.40 -5.22
C ALA A 126 -16.27 0.02 -4.56
N ARG A 127 -15.39 -0.43 -3.64
CA ARG A 127 -15.52 -1.74 -2.98
C ARG A 127 -16.20 -1.70 -1.63
N TRP A 128 -15.97 -0.65 -0.85
CA TRP A 128 -16.38 -0.59 0.56
C TRP A 128 -17.21 0.63 0.92
N PHE A 129 -17.41 1.57 0.00
CA PHE A 129 -18.07 2.87 0.27
C PHE A 129 -17.48 3.59 1.49
N LEU A 130 -16.16 3.43 1.68
CA LEU A 130 -15.40 4.00 2.79
C LEU A 130 -14.18 4.73 2.24
N LEU A 131 -14.04 6.00 2.60
CA LEU A 131 -12.85 6.78 2.30
C LEU A 131 -11.88 6.67 3.49
N PRO A 132 -10.68 6.09 3.30
CA PRO A 132 -9.69 6.01 4.37
C PRO A 132 -9.10 7.41 4.64
N ASP A 133 -9.38 7.98 5.79
CA ASP A 133 -8.97 9.34 6.19
C ASP A 133 -7.47 9.59 6.01
N LYS A 134 -6.62 8.62 6.33
CA LYS A 134 -5.17 8.74 6.21
C LYS A 134 -4.71 8.98 4.76
N ILE A 135 -5.35 8.30 3.79
CA ILE A 135 -5.02 8.45 2.36
C ILE A 135 -5.57 9.77 1.84
N ASN A 136 -6.75 10.16 2.30
CA ASN A 136 -7.36 11.44 1.95
C ASN A 136 -6.49 12.63 2.42
N TRP A 137 -5.99 12.60 3.66
CA TRP A 137 -5.05 13.61 4.16
C TRP A 137 -3.74 13.64 3.37
N ALA A 138 -3.20 12.48 2.99
CA ALA A 138 -2.01 12.40 2.15
C ALA A 138 -2.27 13.04 0.76
N PHE A 139 -3.42 12.77 0.16
CA PHE A 139 -3.80 13.36 -1.13
C PHE A 139 -3.93 14.89 -1.06
N ILE A 140 -4.57 15.42 0.01
CA ILE A 140 -4.68 16.86 0.24
C ILE A 140 -3.30 17.49 0.42
N ALA A 141 -2.39 16.86 1.18
CA ALA A 141 -1.03 17.37 1.40
C ALA A 141 -0.23 17.44 0.09
N VAL A 142 -0.28 16.40 -0.74
CA VAL A 142 0.38 16.38 -2.06
C VAL A 142 -0.19 17.46 -2.97
N GLY A 143 -1.52 17.62 -3.00
CA GLY A 143 -2.18 18.66 -3.77
C GLY A 143 -1.80 20.07 -3.32
N ALA A 144 -1.69 20.31 -2.02
CA ALA A 144 -1.26 21.59 -1.47
C ALA A 144 0.20 21.95 -1.84
N ILE A 145 1.11 20.95 -1.80
CA ILE A 145 2.50 21.14 -2.22
C ILE A 145 2.55 21.44 -3.72
N PHE A 146 1.80 20.72 -4.54
CA PHE A 146 1.73 20.96 -5.98
C PHE A 146 1.24 22.39 -6.28
N ALA A 147 0.15 22.83 -5.66
CA ALA A 147 -0.38 24.18 -5.82
C ALA A 147 0.61 25.25 -5.35
N GLY A 148 1.36 24.99 -4.27
CA GLY A 148 2.41 25.88 -3.79
C GLY A 148 3.54 26.08 -4.81
N LEU A 149 3.96 25.00 -5.49
CA LEU A 149 4.97 25.09 -6.55
C LEU A 149 4.47 25.88 -7.78
N GLU A 150 3.21 25.70 -8.16
CA GLU A 150 2.58 26.48 -9.24
C GLU A 150 2.54 27.98 -8.91
N LEU A 151 2.15 28.31 -7.69
CA LEU A 151 2.15 29.72 -7.23
C LEU A 151 3.56 30.31 -7.20
N TYR A 152 4.54 29.55 -6.74
CA TYR A 152 5.94 29.99 -6.73
C TYR A 152 6.41 30.32 -8.15
N GLN A 153 6.20 29.44 -9.12
CA GLN A 153 6.56 29.68 -10.52
C GLN A 153 5.85 30.91 -11.12
N SER A 154 4.56 31.10 -10.79
CA SER A 154 3.80 32.21 -11.31
C SER A 154 4.30 33.57 -10.79
N VAL A 155 4.80 33.62 -9.55
CA VAL A 155 5.39 34.84 -8.96
C VAL A 155 6.75 35.16 -9.59
N ASP A 156 7.61 34.13 -9.81
CA ASP A 156 8.93 34.33 -10.43
C ASP A 156 8.84 34.82 -11.88
N ILE A 157 7.75 34.50 -12.60
CA ILE A 157 7.54 34.99 -13.99
C ILE A 157 7.10 36.46 -14.02
N VAL A 158 6.47 36.96 -12.96
CA VAL A 158 5.90 38.33 -12.88
C VAL A 158 6.89 39.30 -12.27
N ALA A 159 7.92 38.84 -11.55
CA ALA A 159 8.96 39.67 -10.92
C ALA A 159 10.13 39.93 -11.87
#